data_978dadb9dcfc618a91b37c081560566f
#
_entry.id   978dadb9dcfc618a91b37c081560566f
#
_cell.length_a   1.000
_cell.length_b   1.000
_cell.length_c   1.000
_cell.angle_alpha   90.00
_cell.angle_beta   90.00
_cell.angle_gamma   90.00
#
_symmetry.space_group_name_H-M   'P 1'
#
loop_
_entity.id
_entity.type
_entity.pdbx_description
1 polymer ?
#
loop_
_entity_poly.entity_id
_entity_poly.type
_entity_poly.pdbx_seq_one_letter_code
_entity_poly.pdbx_strand_id
1 'polypeptide(L)'
;MDQEGNEALSLLKACEKKYPTSPEEAKLEVFENKYSSRDYEIEFDCPEFTSLCPVTSQPDFGAITIRYIADKLCVESKSLKLYLYSFRNHNSFHEEVVNMILTDFLEIAKPRWIEVVGKFRPRGGIAINVKATHGEK
;
A
#
# COMPACT_ATOMS: atom_id res chain seq x y z
N MET A 1 -23.19 27.37 -7.03
CA MET A 1 -22.67 27.11 -7.32
C MET A 1 -22.60 26.97 -8.15
N ASP A 2 -22.40 27.06 -8.77
CA ASP A 2 -22.14 26.91 -9.37
C ASP A 2 -21.66 26.59 -10.07
N GLN A 3 -21.91 26.91 -10.89
CA GLN A 3 -21.22 26.17 -11.59
C GLN A 3 -19.89 26.63 -11.86
N GLU A 4 -19.41 27.74 -11.86
CA GLU A 4 -18.19 27.98 -11.93
C GLU A 4 -17.55 28.02 -10.78
N GLY A 5 -17.77 28.67 -9.96
CA GLY A 5 -17.34 28.40 -8.68
C GLY A 5 -17.61 26.97 -8.48
N ASN A 6 -18.46 26.54 -9.26
CA ASN A 6 -18.84 25.15 -9.28
C ASN A 6 -17.84 24.22 -9.81
N GLU A 7 -16.90 24.67 -10.60
CA GLU A 7 -15.88 23.81 -11.11
C GLU A 7 -14.98 23.29 -9.99
N ALA A 8 -14.60 24.17 -9.08
CA ALA A 8 -13.80 23.76 -7.93
C ALA A 8 -14.59 22.80 -7.04
N LEU A 9 -15.87 23.03 -6.87
CA LEU A 9 -16.69 22.14 -6.08
C LEU A 9 -16.81 20.77 -6.71
N SER A 10 -16.87 20.72 -8.03
CA SER A 10 -16.92 19.43 -8.71
C SER A 10 -15.66 18.63 -8.50
N LEU A 11 -14.51 19.27 -8.50
CA LEU A 11 -13.25 18.57 -8.25
C LEU A 11 -13.20 18.04 -6.84
N LEU A 12 -13.68 18.82 -5.87
CA LEU A 12 -13.72 18.35 -4.50
C LEU A 12 -14.61 17.12 -4.35
N LYS A 13 -15.76 17.16 -4.96
CA LYS A 13 -16.67 16.04 -4.88
C LYS A 13 -16.10 14.80 -5.54
N ALA A 14 -15.44 14.97 -6.67
CA ALA A 14 -14.83 13.84 -7.34
C ALA A 14 -13.76 13.19 -6.49
N CYS A 15 -13.02 13.98 -5.72
CA CYS A 15 -12.03 13.46 -4.82
C CYS A 15 -12.65 12.75 -3.63
N GLU A 16 -13.76 13.25 -3.13
CA GLU A 16 -14.35 12.72 -1.92
C GLU A 16 -14.97 11.36 -2.06
N LYS A 17 -15.50 11.03 -3.21
CA LYS A 17 -16.37 9.87 -3.31
C LYS A 17 -15.70 8.58 -3.70
N LYS A 18 -14.39 8.55 -3.90
CA LYS A 18 -13.75 7.40 -4.51
C LYS A 18 -12.72 6.69 -3.67
N TYR A 19 -12.57 7.08 -2.42
CA TYR A 19 -11.53 6.47 -1.60
C TYR A 19 -12.05 5.23 -0.90
N PRO A 20 -11.35 4.10 -1.02
CA PRO A 20 -11.76 2.89 -0.32
C PRO A 20 -11.57 3.06 1.18
N THR A 21 -12.44 2.39 1.94
CA THR A 21 -12.39 2.47 3.40
C THR A 21 -11.74 1.25 4.03
N SER A 22 -11.43 0.22 3.24
CA SER A 22 -10.75 -0.95 3.74
C SER A 22 -9.90 -1.55 2.64
N PRO A 23 -8.84 -2.29 2.99
CA PRO A 23 -7.99 -2.91 1.97
C PRO A 23 -8.74 -3.87 1.05
N GLU A 24 -9.81 -4.49 1.55
CA GLU A 24 -10.60 -5.39 0.72
C GLU A 24 -11.32 -4.67 -0.41
N GLU A 25 -11.63 -3.39 -0.21
CA GLU A 25 -12.28 -2.59 -1.25
C GLU A 25 -11.33 -2.04 -2.27
N ALA A 26 -10.08 -1.87 -1.89
CA ALA A 26 -9.08 -1.29 -2.77
C ALA A 26 -8.52 -2.38 -3.69
N LYS A 27 -8.30 -2.01 -4.95
CA LYS A 27 -7.78 -2.97 -5.92
C LYS A 27 -6.46 -2.46 -6.46
N LEU A 28 -5.45 -3.29 -6.30
CA LEU A 28 -4.19 -3.05 -6.96
C LEU A 28 -4.35 -3.35 -8.45
N GLU A 29 -3.73 -2.53 -9.28
CA GLU A 29 -3.76 -2.72 -10.73
C GLU A 29 -2.36 -2.98 -11.21
N VAL A 30 -2.28 -3.67 -12.35
CA VAL A 30 -1.00 -4.09 -12.91
C VAL A 30 -0.95 -3.73 -14.39
N PHE A 31 0.29 -3.66 -14.90
CA PHE A 31 0.52 -3.47 -16.34
C PHE A 31 1.65 -4.39 -16.76
N GLU A 32 1.77 -4.60 -18.06
CA GLU A 32 2.74 -5.54 -18.60
C GLU A 32 4.17 -5.09 -18.34
N ASN A 33 4.99 -6.03 -17.86
CA ASN A 33 6.43 -5.80 -17.73
C ASN A 33 7.10 -6.14 -19.06
N LYS A 34 7.51 -5.10 -19.79
CA LYS A 34 8.12 -5.28 -21.11
C LYS A 34 9.57 -5.76 -21.03
N TYR A 35 10.15 -5.81 -19.84
CA TYR A 35 11.54 -6.21 -19.66
C TYR A 35 11.63 -7.45 -18.79
N SER A 36 10.73 -8.40 -18.98
CA SER A 36 10.64 -9.57 -18.12
C SER A 36 11.83 -10.52 -18.29
N SER A 37 12.67 -10.31 -19.29
CA SER A 37 13.84 -11.16 -19.50
C SER A 37 15.02 -10.78 -18.65
N ARG A 38 14.94 -9.69 -17.89
CA ARG A 38 16.04 -9.28 -17.02
C ARG A 38 15.51 -9.06 -15.61
N ASP A 39 16.41 -9.17 -14.63
CA ASP A 39 16.07 -8.89 -13.25
C ASP A 39 16.42 -7.45 -12.94
N TYR A 40 15.42 -6.72 -12.50
CA TYR A 40 15.62 -5.39 -11.95
C TYR A 40 14.65 -5.22 -10.80
N GLU A 41 15.04 -4.41 -9.82
CA GLU A 41 14.21 -4.21 -8.64
C GLU A 41 13.41 -2.94 -8.78
N ILE A 42 12.16 -3.03 -8.38
CA ILE A 42 11.29 -1.88 -8.25
C ILE A 42 11.08 -1.67 -6.75
N GLU A 43 11.27 -0.44 -6.30
CA GLU A 43 11.06 -0.12 -4.89
C GLU A 43 10.00 0.95 -4.78
N PHE A 44 9.00 0.70 -3.95
CA PHE A 44 8.06 1.71 -3.52
C PHE A 44 8.42 2.10 -2.09
N ASP A 45 8.76 3.37 -1.91
CA ASP A 45 9.08 3.92 -0.60
C ASP A 45 7.88 4.74 -0.14
N CYS A 46 7.20 4.26 0.89
CA CYS A 46 5.94 4.85 1.33
C CYS A 46 6.07 5.33 2.77
N PRO A 47 6.61 6.54 2.98
CA PRO A 47 6.98 6.98 4.32
C PRO A 47 5.84 7.47 5.20
N GLU A 48 4.64 7.57 4.64
CA GLU A 48 3.51 8.18 5.39
C GLU A 48 2.34 7.20 5.53
N PHE A 49 2.64 6.00 5.99
CA PHE A 49 1.61 4.99 6.16
C PHE A 49 0.91 5.15 7.51
N THR A 50 -0.41 4.94 7.52
CA THR A 50 -1.18 4.92 8.77
C THR A 50 -2.18 3.77 8.77
N SER A 51 -2.46 3.26 9.97
CA SER A 51 -3.53 2.30 10.21
C SER A 51 -4.03 2.54 11.62
N LEU A 52 -5.03 1.77 12.06
CA LEU A 52 -5.56 1.90 13.42
C LEU A 52 -5.15 0.71 14.24
N CYS A 53 -4.80 0.97 15.49
CA CYS A 53 -4.50 -0.09 16.44
C CYS A 53 -5.80 -0.81 16.79
N PRO A 54 -5.85 -2.16 16.68
CA PRO A 54 -7.09 -2.88 16.97
C PRO A 54 -7.46 -2.85 18.44
N VAL A 55 -6.53 -2.54 19.33
CA VAL A 55 -6.81 -2.50 20.77
C VAL A 55 -7.30 -1.13 21.20
N THR A 56 -6.62 -0.06 20.77
CA THR A 56 -6.90 1.29 21.27
C THR A 56 -7.65 2.14 20.26
N SER A 57 -7.75 1.71 19.00
CA SER A 57 -8.32 2.48 17.90
C SER A 57 -7.60 3.79 17.64
N GLN A 58 -6.37 3.93 18.14
CA GLN A 58 -5.55 5.10 17.85
C GLN A 58 -4.77 4.86 16.57
N PRO A 59 -4.42 5.95 15.88
CA PRO A 59 -3.65 5.80 14.64
C PRO A 59 -2.23 5.35 14.91
N ASP A 60 -1.77 4.41 14.11
CA ASP A 60 -0.38 4.00 14.04
C ASP A 60 0.24 4.60 12.81
N PHE A 61 1.48 5.04 12.92
CA PHE A 61 2.21 5.66 11.82
C PHE A 61 3.47 4.86 11.53
N GLY A 62 3.83 4.82 10.28
CA GLY A 62 5.03 4.10 9.90
C GLY A 62 5.42 4.34 8.47
N ALA A 63 6.49 3.66 8.06
CA ALA A 63 6.98 3.69 6.69
C ALA A 63 6.93 2.27 6.15
N ILE A 64 6.38 2.13 4.94
CA ILE A 64 6.33 0.85 4.26
C ILE A 64 7.27 0.93 3.06
N THR A 65 8.13 -0.06 2.92
CA THR A 65 9.00 -0.21 1.75
C THR A 65 8.67 -1.53 1.08
N ILE A 66 8.36 -1.46 -0.20
CA ILE A 66 8.03 -2.66 -0.99
C ILE A 66 9.06 -2.75 -2.10
N ARG A 67 9.85 -3.83 -2.11
CA ARG A 67 10.84 -4.09 -3.15
C ARG A 67 10.50 -5.39 -3.83
N TYR A 68 10.52 -5.40 -5.16
CA TYR A 68 10.19 -6.65 -5.84
C TYR A 68 10.88 -6.71 -7.20
N ILE A 69 11.03 -7.94 -7.68
CA ILE A 69 11.50 -8.23 -9.03
C ILE A 69 10.28 -8.73 -9.79
N ALA A 70 9.82 -7.92 -10.75
CA ALA A 70 8.62 -8.25 -11.50
C ALA A 70 8.87 -9.44 -12.41
N ASP A 71 7.88 -10.31 -12.54
CA ASP A 71 7.90 -11.30 -13.59
C ASP A 71 7.19 -10.73 -14.81
N LYS A 72 5.93 -11.03 -15.00
CA LYS A 72 5.22 -10.57 -16.20
C LYS A 72 4.46 -9.28 -15.97
N LEU A 73 4.22 -8.91 -14.74
CA LEU A 73 3.36 -7.78 -14.41
C LEU A 73 4.04 -6.86 -13.40
N CYS A 74 3.84 -5.56 -13.60
CA CYS A 74 4.27 -4.53 -12.66
C CYS A 74 3.05 -3.93 -11.99
N VAL A 75 3.20 -3.52 -10.73
CA VAL A 75 2.11 -2.89 -10.00
C VAL A 75 2.06 -1.40 -10.34
N GLU A 76 0.86 -0.92 -10.61
CA GLU A 76 0.64 0.47 -10.98
C GLU A 76 0.61 1.34 -9.72
N SER A 77 1.37 2.43 -9.69
CA SER A 77 1.63 3.17 -8.47
C SER A 77 0.43 3.95 -7.95
N LYS A 78 -0.45 4.43 -8.83
CA LYS A 78 -1.62 5.16 -8.38
C LYS A 78 -2.58 4.23 -7.63
N SER A 79 -2.75 3.02 -8.13
CA SER A 79 -3.58 2.04 -7.44
C SER A 79 -2.97 1.66 -6.09
N LEU A 80 -1.65 1.60 -6.03
CA LEU A 80 -0.97 1.34 -4.77
C LEU A 80 -1.22 2.44 -3.76
N LYS A 81 -1.20 3.69 -4.20
CA LYS A 81 -1.48 4.81 -3.32
C LYS A 81 -2.87 4.67 -2.68
N LEU A 82 -3.87 4.35 -3.48
CA LEU A 82 -5.22 4.17 -2.96
C LEU A 82 -5.33 2.95 -2.06
N TYR A 83 -4.62 1.89 -2.41
CA TYR A 83 -4.59 0.67 -1.61
C TYR A 83 -4.01 0.95 -0.22
N LEU A 84 -2.87 1.64 -0.16
CA LEU A 84 -2.27 1.97 1.14
C LEU A 84 -3.13 2.94 1.93
N TYR A 85 -3.77 3.88 1.24
CA TYR A 85 -4.71 4.80 1.90
C TYR A 85 -5.85 4.04 2.58
N SER A 86 -6.26 2.93 2.00
CA SER A 86 -7.39 2.16 2.52
C SER A 86 -7.15 1.60 3.91
N PHE A 87 -5.89 1.54 4.35
CA PHE A 87 -5.58 1.07 5.71
C PHE A 87 -5.81 2.12 6.77
N ARG A 88 -6.01 3.38 6.38
CA ARG A 88 -6.00 4.50 7.33
C ARG A 88 -7.01 4.32 8.46
N ASN A 89 -8.19 3.81 8.17
CA ASN A 89 -9.21 3.57 9.17
C ASN A 89 -9.48 2.08 9.41
N HIS A 90 -8.50 1.26 9.07
CA HIS A 90 -8.63 -0.19 9.18
C HIS A 90 -7.82 -0.67 10.38
N ASN A 91 -8.48 -1.43 11.27
CA ASN A 91 -7.82 -1.97 12.45
C ASN A 91 -6.93 -3.13 12.07
N SER A 92 -5.63 -3.01 12.27
CA SER A 92 -4.66 -4.05 11.92
C SER A 92 -3.46 -3.97 12.84
N PHE A 93 -2.96 -5.12 13.26
CA PHE A 93 -1.66 -5.18 13.90
C PHE A 93 -0.58 -4.95 12.85
N HIS A 94 0.59 -4.48 13.30
CA HIS A 94 1.71 -4.19 12.39
C HIS A 94 2.10 -5.41 11.58
N GLU A 95 2.12 -6.58 12.24
CA GLU A 95 2.46 -7.82 11.58
C GLU A 95 1.46 -8.18 10.49
N GLU A 96 0.18 -7.89 10.74
CA GLU A 96 -0.86 -8.16 9.74
C GLU A 96 -0.72 -7.27 8.52
N VAL A 97 -0.43 -5.98 8.76
CA VAL A 97 -0.31 -5.02 7.65
C VAL A 97 0.73 -5.49 6.65
N VAL A 98 1.92 -5.82 7.14
CA VAL A 98 3.04 -6.19 6.26
C VAL A 98 2.73 -7.47 5.52
N ASN A 99 2.16 -8.46 6.20
CA ASN A 99 1.85 -9.73 5.57
C ASN A 99 0.68 -9.61 4.58
N MET A 100 -0.29 -8.77 4.89
CA MET A 100 -1.41 -8.54 3.98
C MET A 100 -0.93 -7.90 2.67
N ILE A 101 -0.04 -6.91 2.78
CA ILE A 101 0.52 -6.27 1.60
C ILE A 101 1.28 -7.30 0.75
N LEU A 102 2.09 -8.13 1.39
CA LEU A 102 2.82 -9.17 0.67
C LEU A 102 1.86 -10.10 -0.07
N THR A 103 0.83 -10.58 0.62
CA THR A 103 -0.13 -11.50 0.04
C THR A 103 -0.85 -10.87 -1.15
N ASP A 104 -1.27 -9.61 -1.01
CA ASP A 104 -2.01 -8.95 -2.09
C ASP A 104 -1.13 -8.73 -3.32
N PHE A 105 0.15 -8.40 -3.12
CA PHE A 105 1.09 -8.29 -4.23
C PHE A 105 1.30 -9.64 -4.91
N LEU A 106 1.43 -10.70 -4.12
CA LEU A 106 1.62 -12.05 -4.69
C LEU A 106 0.43 -12.45 -5.55
N GLU A 107 -0.76 -12.12 -5.11
CA GLU A 107 -1.96 -12.50 -5.85
C GLU A 107 -2.10 -11.75 -7.16
N ILE A 108 -1.79 -10.46 -7.18
CA ILE A 108 -2.07 -9.66 -8.35
C ILE A 108 -0.91 -9.61 -9.34
N ALA A 109 0.32 -9.59 -8.87
CA ALA A 109 1.49 -9.38 -9.73
C ALA A 109 2.36 -10.62 -9.89
N LYS A 110 2.30 -11.56 -8.97
CA LYS A 110 3.08 -12.79 -8.99
C LYS A 110 4.55 -12.53 -9.27
N PRO A 111 5.20 -11.68 -8.46
CA PRO A 111 6.60 -11.32 -8.70
C PRO A 111 7.52 -12.52 -8.47
N ARG A 112 8.71 -12.47 -9.07
CA ARG A 112 9.71 -13.51 -8.82
C ARG A 112 10.28 -13.43 -7.41
N TRP A 113 10.37 -12.23 -6.88
CA TRP A 113 10.82 -12.00 -5.52
C TRP A 113 10.17 -10.73 -5.01
N ILE A 114 9.86 -10.72 -3.72
CA ILE A 114 9.29 -9.53 -3.10
C ILE A 114 9.69 -9.47 -1.63
N GLU A 115 9.94 -8.26 -1.15
CA GLU A 115 10.17 -7.98 0.25
C GLU A 115 9.33 -6.79 0.66
N VAL A 116 8.56 -6.95 1.74
CA VAL A 116 7.80 -5.85 2.32
C VAL A 116 8.33 -5.60 3.70
N VAL A 117 8.72 -4.36 3.97
CA VAL A 117 9.23 -3.94 5.28
C VAL A 117 8.35 -2.85 5.83
N GLY A 118 7.89 -3.03 7.07
CA GLY A 118 7.17 -1.98 7.77
C GLY A 118 7.99 -1.54 8.96
N LYS A 119 8.23 -0.22 9.08
CA LYS A 119 8.91 0.37 10.23
C LYS A 119 7.93 1.32 10.88
N PHE A 120 7.44 0.95 12.04
CA PHE A 120 6.39 1.68 12.71
C PHE A 120 6.96 2.51 13.84
N ARG A 121 6.35 3.68 14.09
CA ARG A 121 6.82 4.57 15.13
C ARG A 121 6.70 3.92 16.48
N PRO A 122 7.64 4.23 17.41
CA PRO A 122 7.60 3.64 18.75
C PRO A 122 6.32 3.99 19.52
N ARG A 123 5.82 3.02 20.22
CA ARG A 123 4.71 3.17 21.16
C ARG A 123 5.15 2.55 22.47
N GLY A 124 5.07 3.34 23.56
CA GLY A 124 5.54 2.86 24.84
C GLY A 124 7.02 2.55 24.86
N GLY A 125 7.80 3.25 24.02
CA GLY A 125 9.23 3.03 23.96
C GLY A 125 9.66 1.87 23.09
N ILE A 126 8.73 1.21 22.39
CA ILE A 126 9.05 0.05 21.55
C ILE A 126 8.70 0.35 20.11
N ALA A 127 9.70 0.23 19.24
CA ALA A 127 9.49 0.32 17.81
C ALA A 127 9.38 -1.11 17.25
N ILE A 128 8.39 -1.32 16.40
CA ILE A 128 8.18 -2.63 15.79
C ILE A 128 8.54 -2.52 14.31
N ASN A 129 9.46 -3.37 13.87
CA ASN A 129 9.83 -3.47 12.46
C ASN A 129 9.50 -4.88 12.00
N VAL A 130 8.78 -4.98 10.89
CA VAL A 130 8.33 -6.27 10.37
C VAL A 130 8.83 -6.40 8.94
N LYS A 131 9.35 -7.56 8.60
CA LYS A 131 9.82 -7.86 7.25
C LYS A 131 9.25 -9.19 6.81
N ALA A 132 8.64 -9.20 5.64
CA ALA A 132 8.13 -10.42 5.03
C ALA A 132 8.66 -10.53 3.61
N THR A 133 9.07 -11.73 3.21
CA THR A 133 9.64 -11.96 1.87
C THR A 133 9.03 -13.19 1.24
N HIS A 134 9.12 -13.25 -0.08
CA HIS A 134 8.71 -14.43 -0.83
C HIS A 134 9.54 -14.53 -2.09
N GLY A 135 9.92 -15.75 -2.46
CA GLY A 135 10.67 -16.01 -3.67
C GLY A 135 12.17 -15.96 -3.44
N GLU A 136 12.90 -16.10 -4.52
CA GLU A 136 14.36 -16.06 -4.49
C GLU A 136 14.85 -14.91 -5.33
N LYS A 137 15.82 -14.22 -4.79
CA LYS A 137 16.37 -13.05 -5.43
C LYS A 137 17.55 -13.36 -6.35
#